data_7bce94621ce73b39a9d6cc0e68a068df
#
_entry.id   7bce94621ce73b39a9d6cc0e68a068df
#
_cell.length_a   1.000
_cell.length_b   1.000
_cell.length_c   1.000
_cell.angle_alpha   90.00
_cell.angle_beta   90.00
_cell.angle_gamma   90.00
#
_symmetry.space_group_name_H-M   'P 1'
#
loop_
_entity.id
_entity.type
_entity.pdbx_description
1 polymer ?
#
loop_
_entity_poly.entity_id
_entity_poly.type
_entity_poly.pdbx_seq_one_letter_code
_entity_poly.pdbx_strand_id
1 'polypeptide(L)'
;MIYDEPRYMPGGDRYMLIEFGNEMNLELNFLAQGLAGAIAAHRLKGVVETAPCFASLLVHYEPEDVSFDNLKAELGKLIASLGPSDDLELPSRLFYFPTAYCDPWTRAAIEDYTAKINPEKEYDPAFVARLNGLSGPEQLVRVHSGSEYWVAALGFWPGLPFMMALDPRCVITAPKYNPPRTWTPQGTVGMGGASTAIYPVATPGGYQIFGRIPVPIWDPKRRFSVFGDSICLFRPGDRVKFVPVSVQEFEDVERRVADGSYEYNVVGYQKFSVAQYKSWVASLDRGKRF
;
A
#
# COMPACT_ATOMS: atom_id res chain seq x y z
N MET A 1 10.50 -16.18 -4.71
CA MET A 1 10.12 -17.58 -4.98
C MET A 1 8.67 -17.75 -4.58
N ILE A 2 7.85 -18.23 -5.48
CA ILE A 2 6.46 -18.66 -5.21
C ILE A 2 6.55 -20.11 -4.73
N TYR A 3 5.78 -20.45 -3.71
CA TYR A 3 5.78 -21.84 -3.20
C TYR A 3 4.73 -22.67 -3.94
N ASP A 4 5.02 -23.93 -4.18
CA ASP A 4 4.08 -24.88 -4.81
C ASP A 4 2.85 -25.11 -3.91
N GLU A 5 3.07 -25.10 -2.59
CA GLU A 5 2.04 -25.17 -1.58
C GLU A 5 2.27 -24.10 -0.50
N PRO A 6 1.19 -23.48 0.03
CA PRO A 6 1.32 -22.51 1.11
C PRO A 6 1.95 -23.11 2.36
N ARG A 7 2.78 -22.34 3.05
CA ARG A 7 3.37 -22.71 4.32
C ARG A 7 2.55 -22.15 5.46
N TYR A 8 2.30 -22.97 6.47
CA TYR A 8 1.53 -22.60 7.65
C TYR A 8 2.46 -22.58 8.86
N MET A 9 2.56 -21.45 9.53
CA MET A 9 3.42 -21.27 10.67
C MET A 9 2.65 -20.71 11.87
N PRO A 10 2.88 -21.23 13.09
CA PRO A 10 2.29 -20.65 14.29
C PRO A 10 2.95 -19.31 14.63
N GLY A 11 2.15 -18.30 14.96
CA GLY A 11 2.58 -17.02 15.51
C GLY A 11 2.17 -16.93 16.99
N GLY A 12 2.87 -17.63 17.89
CA GLY A 12 2.41 -17.82 19.24
C GLY A 12 1.24 -18.81 19.29
N ASP A 13 0.30 -18.60 20.21
CA ASP A 13 -0.85 -19.50 20.44
C ASP A 13 -2.13 -19.08 19.68
N ARG A 14 -2.22 -17.83 19.20
CA ARG A 14 -3.44 -17.24 18.63
C ARG A 14 -3.31 -16.78 17.19
N TYR A 15 -2.15 -16.97 16.56
CA TYR A 15 -1.92 -16.53 15.19
C TYR A 15 -1.41 -17.66 14.32
N MET A 16 -1.90 -17.67 13.08
CA MET A 16 -1.39 -18.52 12.01
C MET A 16 -0.92 -17.61 10.87
N LEU A 17 0.34 -17.73 10.49
CA LEU A 17 0.86 -17.10 9.29
C LEU A 17 0.80 -18.11 8.13
N ILE A 18 0.17 -17.69 7.03
CA ILE A 18 0.10 -18.44 5.79
C ILE A 18 0.98 -17.72 4.78
N GLU A 19 2.07 -18.33 4.34
CA GLU A 19 2.95 -17.80 3.30
C GLU A 19 2.69 -18.48 1.97
N PHE A 20 2.50 -17.68 0.91
CA PHE A 20 2.37 -18.13 -0.48
C PHE A 20 3.69 -18.05 -1.24
N GLY A 21 4.65 -17.30 -0.70
CA GLY A 21 5.98 -17.09 -1.26
C GLY A 21 6.80 -16.12 -0.42
N ASN A 22 8.00 -15.77 -0.89
CA ASN A 22 8.92 -14.87 -0.21
C ASN A 22 9.39 -13.70 -1.10
N GLU A 23 8.54 -13.20 -1.96
CA GLU A 23 8.82 -12.07 -2.85
C GLU A 23 7.62 -11.11 -2.93
N MET A 24 7.90 -9.86 -3.25
CA MET A 24 6.86 -8.87 -3.53
C MET A 24 6.27 -9.14 -4.91
N ASN A 25 5.12 -9.80 -4.92
CA ASN A 25 4.42 -10.21 -6.14
C ASN A 25 2.92 -9.95 -5.98
N LEU A 26 2.32 -9.27 -6.95
CA LEU A 26 0.89 -8.93 -6.93
C LEU A 26 0.00 -10.18 -6.93
N GLU A 27 0.39 -11.25 -7.66
CA GLU A 27 -0.39 -12.49 -7.70
C GLU A 27 -0.47 -13.15 -6.32
N LEU A 28 0.65 -13.16 -5.56
CA LEU A 28 0.67 -13.68 -4.20
C LEU A 28 -0.23 -12.85 -3.27
N ASN A 29 -0.25 -11.53 -3.48
CA ASN A 29 -1.12 -10.66 -2.72
C ASN A 29 -2.59 -10.82 -3.09
N PHE A 30 -2.92 -11.02 -4.37
CA PHE A 30 -4.29 -11.33 -4.79
C PHE A 30 -4.80 -12.62 -4.15
N LEU A 31 -3.97 -13.67 -4.07
CA LEU A 31 -4.31 -14.92 -3.36
C LEU A 31 -4.52 -14.69 -1.87
N ALA A 32 -3.64 -13.93 -1.20
CA ALA A 32 -3.78 -13.60 0.22
C ALA A 32 -5.09 -12.87 0.50
N GLN A 33 -5.45 -11.90 -0.35
CA GLN A 33 -6.69 -11.14 -0.21
C GLN A 33 -7.93 -11.95 -0.61
N GLY A 34 -7.83 -12.80 -1.63
CA GLY A 34 -8.88 -13.75 -2.01
C GLY A 34 -9.19 -14.69 -0.85
N LEU A 35 -8.17 -15.24 -0.20
CA LEU A 35 -8.34 -16.09 0.98
C LEU A 35 -8.97 -15.32 2.14
N ALA A 36 -8.51 -14.10 2.43
CA ALA A 36 -9.10 -13.26 3.48
C ALA A 36 -10.59 -13.00 3.21
N GLY A 37 -10.95 -12.70 1.95
CA GLY A 37 -12.35 -12.55 1.53
C GLY A 37 -13.18 -13.83 1.70
N ALA A 38 -12.62 -15.00 1.34
CA ALA A 38 -13.27 -16.28 1.52
C ALA A 38 -13.49 -16.62 3.00
N ILE A 39 -12.50 -16.39 3.87
CA ILE A 39 -12.63 -16.54 5.32
C ILE A 39 -13.78 -15.69 5.86
N ALA A 40 -13.84 -14.42 5.48
CA ALA A 40 -14.89 -13.51 5.91
C ALA A 40 -16.28 -13.95 5.41
N ALA A 41 -16.40 -14.39 4.16
CA ALA A 41 -17.65 -14.86 3.57
C ALA A 41 -18.18 -16.14 4.24
N HIS A 42 -17.28 -17.08 4.57
CA HIS A 42 -17.64 -18.36 5.21
C HIS A 42 -17.79 -18.26 6.74
N ARG A 43 -17.40 -17.13 7.34
CA ARG A 43 -17.46 -16.90 8.80
C ARG A 43 -16.84 -18.07 9.58
N LEU A 44 -15.62 -18.45 9.24
CA LEU A 44 -14.95 -19.59 9.85
C LEU A 44 -14.97 -19.47 11.37
N LYS A 45 -15.44 -20.55 12.04
CA LYS A 45 -15.51 -20.60 13.51
C LYS A 45 -14.10 -20.39 14.11
N GLY A 46 -14.03 -19.57 15.14
CA GLY A 46 -12.81 -19.27 15.86
C GLY A 46 -11.89 -18.27 15.16
N VAL A 47 -12.13 -17.86 13.91
CA VAL A 47 -11.36 -16.79 13.29
C VAL A 47 -11.88 -15.42 13.76
N VAL A 48 -10.98 -14.61 14.29
CA VAL A 48 -11.25 -13.26 14.81
C VAL A 48 -11.07 -12.21 13.72
N GLU A 49 -9.91 -12.22 13.07
CA GLU A 49 -9.55 -11.28 12.00
C GLU A 49 -8.46 -11.83 11.07
N THR A 50 -8.28 -11.17 9.96
CA THR A 50 -7.22 -11.48 9.00
C THR A 50 -6.48 -10.21 8.59
N ALA A 51 -5.16 -10.34 8.38
CA ALA A 51 -4.30 -9.25 7.92
C ALA A 51 -3.48 -9.71 6.71
N PRO A 52 -3.94 -9.39 5.48
CA PRO A 52 -3.15 -9.64 4.27
C PRO A 52 -1.88 -8.79 4.26
N CYS A 53 -0.79 -9.41 3.79
CA CYS A 53 0.48 -8.76 3.53
C CYS A 53 0.97 -9.12 2.12
N PHE A 54 2.15 -8.68 1.71
CA PHE A 54 2.64 -8.81 0.33
C PHE A 54 2.49 -10.23 -0.27
N ALA A 55 2.97 -11.23 0.45
CA ALA A 55 2.98 -12.62 0.00
C ALA A 55 2.41 -13.58 1.05
N SER A 56 1.68 -13.06 2.02
CA SER A 56 1.20 -13.84 3.17
C SER A 56 -0.11 -13.31 3.71
N LEU A 57 -0.77 -14.14 4.52
CA LEU A 57 -1.95 -13.81 5.29
C LEU A 57 -1.71 -14.19 6.75
N LEU A 58 -1.84 -13.23 7.66
CA LEU A 58 -1.91 -13.50 9.08
C LEU A 58 -3.38 -13.72 9.47
N VAL A 59 -3.66 -14.80 10.17
CA VAL A 59 -4.99 -15.14 10.71
C VAL A 59 -4.90 -15.12 12.23
N HIS A 60 -5.68 -14.26 12.86
CA HIS A 60 -5.93 -14.29 14.31
C HIS A 60 -7.10 -15.21 14.60
N TYR A 61 -6.92 -16.17 15.51
CA TYR A 61 -7.95 -17.14 15.86
C TYR A 61 -7.97 -17.46 17.36
N GLU A 62 -9.10 -17.99 17.85
CA GLU A 62 -9.25 -18.47 19.23
C GLU A 62 -8.99 -19.97 19.30
N PRO A 63 -7.90 -20.41 19.95
CA PRO A 63 -7.53 -21.83 20.01
C PRO A 63 -8.54 -22.71 20.76
N GLU A 64 -9.34 -22.12 21.64
CA GLU A 64 -10.42 -22.82 22.35
C GLU A 64 -11.59 -23.17 21.43
N ASP A 65 -11.79 -22.41 20.35
CA ASP A 65 -12.83 -22.63 19.35
C ASP A 65 -12.41 -23.53 18.20
N VAL A 66 -11.14 -23.44 17.78
CA VAL A 66 -10.57 -24.22 16.67
C VAL A 66 -9.08 -24.47 16.91
N SER A 67 -8.64 -25.74 16.78
CA SER A 67 -7.20 -26.06 16.85
C SER A 67 -6.45 -25.60 15.60
N PHE A 68 -5.13 -25.40 15.73
CA PHE A 68 -4.27 -25.04 14.59
C PHE A 68 -4.43 -26.00 13.41
N ASP A 69 -4.43 -27.32 13.65
CA ASP A 69 -4.52 -28.32 12.59
C ASP A 69 -5.90 -28.32 11.91
N ASN A 70 -6.98 -28.15 12.67
CA ASN A 70 -8.32 -28.03 12.10
C ASN A 70 -8.46 -26.73 11.28
N LEU A 71 -7.98 -25.62 11.79
CA LEU A 71 -7.98 -24.35 11.05
C LEU A 71 -7.18 -24.48 9.76
N LYS A 72 -5.97 -25.06 9.82
CA LYS A 72 -5.14 -25.33 8.64
C LYS A 72 -5.90 -26.17 7.60
N ALA A 73 -6.58 -27.22 8.02
CA ALA A 73 -7.36 -28.08 7.13
C ALA A 73 -8.50 -27.32 6.44
N GLU A 74 -9.25 -26.48 7.18
CA GLU A 74 -10.33 -25.66 6.62
C GLU A 74 -9.79 -24.60 5.65
N LEU A 75 -8.69 -23.94 6.00
CA LEU A 75 -8.04 -22.95 5.13
C LEU A 75 -7.49 -23.59 3.85
N GLY A 76 -6.94 -24.81 3.93
CA GLY A 76 -6.52 -25.58 2.75
C GLY A 76 -7.69 -25.85 1.79
N LYS A 77 -8.86 -26.20 2.31
CA LYS A 77 -10.08 -26.39 1.49
C LYS A 77 -10.51 -25.07 0.83
N LEU A 78 -10.48 -23.96 1.58
CA LEU A 78 -10.81 -22.63 1.02
C LEU A 78 -9.85 -22.24 -0.10
N ILE A 79 -8.55 -22.41 0.10
CA ILE A 79 -7.53 -22.13 -0.93
C ILE A 79 -7.81 -22.96 -2.19
N ALA A 80 -8.07 -24.25 -2.04
CA ALA A 80 -8.42 -25.12 -3.16
C ALA A 80 -9.71 -24.67 -3.89
N SER A 81 -10.68 -24.11 -3.16
CA SER A 81 -11.93 -23.61 -3.73
C SER A 81 -11.81 -22.26 -4.42
N LEU A 82 -10.78 -21.47 -4.16
CA LEU A 82 -10.54 -20.20 -4.86
C LEU A 82 -10.27 -20.39 -6.35
N GLY A 83 -9.78 -21.59 -6.74
CA GLY A 83 -9.36 -21.84 -8.11
C GLY A 83 -8.11 -21.06 -8.52
N PRO A 84 -7.87 -20.95 -9.83
CA PRO A 84 -6.77 -20.14 -10.35
C PRO A 84 -6.88 -18.68 -9.93
N SER A 85 -5.74 -18.03 -9.67
CA SER A 85 -5.72 -16.60 -9.29
C SER A 85 -6.40 -15.70 -10.34
N ASP A 86 -6.44 -16.12 -11.59
CA ASP A 86 -7.07 -15.40 -12.70
C ASP A 86 -8.59 -15.24 -12.54
N ASP A 87 -9.24 -16.16 -11.85
CA ASP A 87 -10.70 -16.13 -11.63
C ASP A 87 -11.10 -15.19 -10.49
N LEU A 88 -10.14 -14.62 -9.78
CA LEU A 88 -10.43 -13.76 -8.63
C LEU A 88 -11.02 -12.41 -9.06
N GLU A 89 -12.13 -12.07 -8.43
CA GLU A 89 -12.71 -10.73 -8.40
C GLU A 89 -12.64 -10.18 -6.98
N LEU A 90 -11.82 -9.16 -6.75
CA LEU A 90 -11.54 -8.62 -5.44
C LEU A 90 -12.29 -7.29 -5.23
N PRO A 91 -12.89 -7.06 -4.03
CA PRO A 91 -13.40 -5.74 -3.69
C PRO A 91 -12.26 -4.71 -3.72
N SER A 92 -12.49 -3.58 -4.40
CA SER A 92 -11.44 -2.58 -4.56
C SER A 92 -12.05 -1.20 -4.78
N ARG A 93 -11.79 -0.25 -3.90
CA ARG A 93 -12.10 1.16 -4.11
C ARG A 93 -10.92 1.85 -4.78
N LEU A 94 -11.17 2.83 -5.65
CA LEU A 94 -10.11 3.64 -6.25
C LEU A 94 -10.20 5.08 -5.73
N PHE A 95 -9.14 5.52 -5.07
CA PHE A 95 -8.98 6.87 -4.54
C PHE A 95 -8.07 7.70 -5.45
N TYR A 96 -8.45 8.94 -5.71
CA TYR A 96 -7.61 9.93 -6.39
C TYR A 96 -7.11 10.93 -5.36
N PHE A 97 -5.79 11.00 -5.16
CA PHE A 97 -5.18 11.93 -4.20
C PHE A 97 -4.43 13.06 -4.89
N PRO A 98 -4.82 14.33 -4.65
CA PRO A 98 -3.98 15.45 -5.03
C PRO A 98 -2.64 15.34 -4.31
N THR A 99 -1.54 15.42 -5.07
CA THR A 99 -0.20 15.17 -4.56
C THR A 99 0.76 16.24 -5.03
N ALA A 100 1.28 17.05 -4.11
CA ALA A 100 2.39 17.95 -4.38
C ALA A 100 3.70 17.13 -4.36
N TYR A 101 4.36 17.06 -5.51
CA TYR A 101 5.66 16.39 -5.64
C TYR A 101 6.80 17.38 -5.49
N CYS A 102 7.94 16.90 -5.01
CA CYS A 102 9.15 17.70 -4.78
C CYS A 102 8.85 18.95 -3.92
N ASP A 103 7.91 18.82 -3.03
CA ASP A 103 7.29 19.87 -2.23
C ASP A 103 8.24 20.43 -1.16
N PRO A 104 7.98 21.64 -0.62
CA PRO A 104 8.86 22.28 0.35
C PRO A 104 8.90 21.55 1.70
N TRP A 105 7.83 20.84 2.10
CA TRP A 105 7.76 20.18 3.42
C TRP A 105 8.60 18.90 3.45
N THR A 106 8.52 18.05 2.41
CA THR A 106 9.40 16.88 2.30
C THR A 106 10.85 17.29 2.08
N ARG A 107 11.10 18.37 1.32
CA ARG A 107 12.43 18.95 1.17
C ARG A 107 13.02 19.36 2.51
N ALA A 108 12.28 20.08 3.35
CA ALA A 108 12.73 20.49 4.67
C ALA A 108 13.09 19.28 5.57
N ALA A 109 12.34 18.18 5.49
CA ALA A 109 12.64 16.96 6.24
C ALA A 109 13.94 16.27 5.74
N ILE A 110 14.21 16.30 4.44
CA ILE A 110 15.45 15.78 3.85
C ILE A 110 16.65 16.67 4.26
N GLU A 111 16.49 17.98 4.20
CA GLU A 111 17.53 18.96 4.57
C GLU A 111 17.88 18.86 6.06
N ASP A 112 16.88 18.69 6.93
CA ASP A 112 17.10 18.46 8.37
C ASP A 112 17.88 17.16 8.62
N TYR A 113 17.55 16.09 7.91
CA TYR A 113 18.29 14.83 7.98
C TYR A 113 19.73 14.99 7.48
N THR A 114 19.92 15.65 6.36
CA THR A 114 21.25 15.92 5.79
C THR A 114 22.11 16.75 6.74
N ALA A 115 21.55 17.78 7.35
CA ALA A 115 22.27 18.64 8.28
C ALA A 115 22.67 17.94 9.58
N LYS A 116 21.85 17.01 10.09
CA LYS A 116 22.02 16.44 11.43
C LYS A 116 22.58 15.03 11.46
N ILE A 117 22.36 14.24 10.40
CA ILE A 117 22.59 12.79 10.44
C ILE A 117 23.52 12.32 9.32
N ASN A 118 23.26 12.70 8.07
CA ASN A 118 24.08 12.26 6.94
C ASN A 118 24.29 13.40 5.92
N PRO A 119 25.37 14.16 6.05
CA PRO A 119 25.69 15.29 5.16
C PRO A 119 25.87 14.91 3.69
N GLU A 120 26.17 13.65 3.40
CA GLU A 120 26.37 13.16 2.02
C GLU A 120 25.06 12.68 1.37
N LYS A 121 23.94 12.78 2.08
CA LYS A 121 22.65 12.30 1.58
C LYS A 121 22.20 13.13 0.37
N GLU A 122 22.08 12.45 -0.77
CA GLU A 122 21.51 13.03 -1.98
C GLU A 122 20.02 13.34 -1.79
N TYR A 123 19.52 14.37 -2.46
CA TYR A 123 18.09 14.71 -2.48
C TYR A 123 17.24 13.54 -3.01
N ASP A 124 16.26 13.08 -2.24
CA ASP A 124 15.53 11.84 -2.48
C ASP A 124 14.96 11.70 -3.89
N PRO A 125 14.23 12.68 -4.46
CA PRO A 125 13.73 12.57 -5.83
C PRO A 125 14.82 12.37 -6.88
N ALA A 126 15.95 13.01 -6.74
CA ALA A 126 17.09 12.86 -7.64
C ALA A 126 17.75 11.47 -7.45
N PHE A 127 17.95 11.06 -6.20
CA PHE A 127 18.49 9.75 -5.84
C PHE A 127 17.64 8.60 -6.40
N VAL A 128 16.31 8.64 -6.17
CA VAL A 128 15.39 7.62 -6.68
C VAL A 128 15.37 7.61 -8.20
N ALA A 129 15.33 8.77 -8.86
CA ALA A 129 15.38 8.87 -10.30
C ALA A 129 16.65 8.21 -10.86
N ARG A 130 17.81 8.56 -10.32
CA ARG A 130 19.12 8.02 -10.73
C ARG A 130 19.19 6.51 -10.56
N LEU A 131 18.75 5.96 -9.43
CA LEU A 131 18.76 4.50 -9.17
C LEU A 131 17.90 3.71 -10.16
N ASN A 132 16.85 4.33 -10.69
CA ASN A 132 15.92 3.68 -11.61
C ASN A 132 16.15 4.04 -13.08
N GLY A 133 17.29 4.66 -13.41
CA GLY A 133 17.63 5.03 -14.79
C GLY A 133 16.72 6.09 -15.39
N LEU A 134 16.12 6.95 -14.56
CA LEU A 134 15.26 8.04 -14.98
C LEU A 134 16.08 9.32 -15.19
N SER A 135 15.63 10.20 -16.07
CA SER A 135 16.33 11.44 -16.44
C SER A 135 16.36 12.50 -15.31
N GLY A 136 15.55 12.33 -14.26
CA GLY A 136 15.52 13.23 -13.11
C GLY A 136 14.18 13.20 -12.37
N PRO A 137 14.01 14.12 -11.39
CA PRO A 137 12.79 14.20 -10.56
C PRO A 137 11.51 14.34 -11.37
N GLU A 138 11.51 15.07 -12.47
CA GLU A 138 10.32 15.25 -13.31
C GLU A 138 9.87 13.93 -13.94
N GLN A 139 10.79 13.10 -14.40
CA GLN A 139 10.43 11.77 -14.91
C GLN A 139 10.01 10.86 -13.77
N LEU A 140 10.61 10.95 -12.58
CA LEU A 140 10.14 10.23 -11.41
C LEU A 140 8.67 10.55 -11.12
N VAL A 141 8.28 11.82 -11.17
CA VAL A 141 6.88 12.24 -10.97
C VAL A 141 5.96 11.60 -12.01
N ARG A 142 6.32 11.65 -13.31
CA ARG A 142 5.53 11.03 -14.37
C ARG A 142 5.38 9.52 -14.18
N VAL A 143 6.47 8.82 -13.88
CA VAL A 143 6.48 7.38 -13.65
C VAL A 143 5.64 7.03 -12.41
N HIS A 144 5.86 7.71 -11.28
CA HIS A 144 5.13 7.42 -10.06
C HIS A 144 3.64 7.76 -10.20
N SER A 145 3.27 8.90 -10.75
CA SER A 145 1.87 9.27 -10.96
C SER A 145 1.22 8.54 -12.13
N GLY A 146 1.99 7.86 -12.98
CA GLY A 146 1.50 7.12 -14.15
C GLY A 146 0.66 5.89 -13.81
N SER A 147 0.95 5.23 -12.67
CA SER A 147 0.26 4.00 -12.25
C SER A 147 -0.86 4.26 -11.25
N GLU A 148 -1.81 3.31 -11.17
CA GLU A 148 -2.54 3.04 -9.94
C GLU A 148 -1.70 2.17 -9.01
N TYR A 149 -1.91 2.31 -7.71
CA TYR A 149 -1.20 1.56 -6.68
C TYR A 149 -2.18 0.70 -5.89
N TRP A 150 -1.86 -0.57 -5.77
CA TRP A 150 -2.62 -1.57 -5.02
C TRP A 150 -2.20 -1.57 -3.56
N VAL A 151 -3.13 -1.39 -2.63
CA VAL A 151 -2.88 -1.52 -1.18
C VAL A 151 -2.71 -2.99 -0.84
N ALA A 152 -1.46 -3.42 -0.71
CA ALA A 152 -1.10 -4.81 -0.44
C ALA A 152 -1.17 -5.16 1.04
N ALA A 153 -0.89 -4.19 1.92
CA ALA A 153 -0.88 -4.37 3.37
C ALA A 153 -1.12 -3.03 4.08
N LEU A 154 -1.55 -3.12 5.34
CA LEU A 154 -1.54 -2.02 6.29
C LEU A 154 -0.60 -2.36 7.43
N GLY A 155 0.21 -1.39 7.90
CA GLY A 155 1.15 -1.65 8.99
C GLY A 155 2.00 -0.46 9.36
N PHE A 156 2.98 -0.65 10.25
CA PHE A 156 3.86 0.38 10.81
C PHE A 156 3.14 1.43 11.66
N TRP A 157 2.05 1.98 11.17
CA TRP A 157 1.13 2.89 11.87
C TRP A 157 -0.31 2.54 11.47
N PRO A 158 -1.32 2.73 12.35
CA PRO A 158 -2.71 2.49 12.00
C PRO A 158 -3.10 3.23 10.71
N GLY A 159 -3.55 2.46 9.69
CA GLY A 159 -3.98 3.00 8.40
C GLY A 159 -2.86 3.37 7.42
N LEU A 160 -1.58 3.16 7.73
CA LEU A 160 -0.50 3.36 6.77
C LEU A 160 -0.55 2.28 5.69
N PRO A 161 -0.75 2.64 4.40
CA PRO A 161 -0.80 1.67 3.32
C PRO A 161 0.61 1.36 2.79
N PHE A 162 0.91 0.09 2.63
CA PHE A 162 2.01 -0.39 1.80
C PHE A 162 1.45 -0.79 0.44
N MET A 163 1.92 -0.13 -0.60
CA MET A 163 1.32 -0.21 -1.93
C MET A 163 2.30 -0.67 -3.00
N MET A 164 1.79 -1.39 -3.99
CA MET A 164 2.53 -1.86 -5.16
C MET A 164 1.97 -1.21 -6.43
N ALA A 165 2.83 -0.75 -7.33
CA ALA A 165 2.40 -0.23 -8.63
C ALA A 165 1.75 -1.34 -9.46
N LEU A 166 0.56 -1.08 -10.02
CA LEU A 166 -0.12 -2.03 -10.91
C LEU A 166 0.48 -2.02 -12.33
N ASP A 167 0.98 -0.88 -12.79
CA ASP A 167 1.69 -0.82 -14.07
C ASP A 167 3.15 -1.25 -13.89
N PRO A 168 3.59 -2.37 -14.50
CA PRO A 168 4.96 -2.82 -14.35
C PRO A 168 6.00 -1.84 -14.90
N ARG A 169 5.62 -0.92 -15.79
CA ARG A 169 6.50 0.13 -16.31
C ARG A 169 6.78 1.22 -15.27
N CYS A 170 5.91 1.34 -14.25
CA CYS A 170 6.01 2.29 -13.15
C CYS A 170 6.68 1.71 -11.90
N VAL A 171 7.08 0.46 -11.93
CA VAL A 171 7.82 -0.14 -10.81
C VAL A 171 9.18 0.53 -10.68
N ILE A 172 9.42 1.11 -9.52
CA ILE A 172 10.66 1.75 -9.10
C ILE A 172 11.09 1.17 -7.75
N THR A 173 12.38 1.22 -7.46
CA THR A 173 12.93 0.69 -6.21
C THR A 173 13.93 1.66 -5.60
N ALA A 174 13.99 1.70 -4.27
CA ALA A 174 15.02 2.44 -3.56
C ALA A 174 15.30 1.82 -2.19
N PRO A 175 16.56 1.83 -1.71
CA PRO A 175 16.87 1.41 -0.36
C PRO A 175 16.25 2.38 0.66
N LYS A 176 15.96 1.88 1.85
CA LYS A 176 15.56 2.73 2.97
C LYS A 176 16.75 3.54 3.50
N TYR A 177 16.47 4.64 4.17
CA TYR A 177 17.44 5.36 4.98
C TYR A 177 18.01 4.46 6.07
N ASN A 178 19.31 4.59 6.32
CA ASN A 178 19.99 3.98 7.46
C ASN A 178 21.04 4.98 8.00
N PRO A 179 20.83 5.53 9.20
CA PRO A 179 19.65 5.42 10.06
C PRO A 179 18.42 6.13 9.47
N PRO A 180 17.18 5.85 9.97
CA PRO A 180 15.98 6.55 9.50
C PRO A 180 15.95 8.01 9.91
N ARG A 181 15.13 8.83 9.23
CA ARG A 181 14.81 10.20 9.68
C ARG A 181 14.11 10.16 11.03
N THR A 182 14.37 11.16 11.86
CA THR A 182 13.70 11.35 13.16
C THR A 182 12.27 11.84 13.02
N TRP A 183 11.94 12.51 11.91
CA TRP A 183 10.59 12.95 11.60
C TRP A 183 10.34 12.96 10.08
N THR A 184 9.08 12.80 9.72
CA THR A 184 8.55 12.85 8.35
C THR A 184 7.20 13.55 8.43
N PRO A 185 6.88 14.55 7.61
CA PRO A 185 5.58 15.22 7.68
C PRO A 185 4.40 14.27 7.46
N GLN A 186 3.25 14.58 8.06
CA GLN A 186 1.99 13.90 7.75
C GLN A 186 1.63 14.05 6.26
N GLY A 187 1.04 13.02 5.68
CA GLY A 187 0.66 12.99 4.28
C GLY A 187 1.81 12.71 3.32
N THR A 188 3.05 12.57 3.82
CA THR A 188 4.21 12.31 2.97
C THR A 188 4.04 11.03 2.17
N VAL A 189 4.31 11.13 0.87
CA VAL A 189 4.41 10.01 -0.06
C VAL A 189 5.87 9.66 -0.26
N GLY A 190 6.20 8.40 -0.08
CA GLY A 190 7.57 7.91 -0.22
C GLY A 190 7.63 6.42 -0.51
N MET A 191 8.85 5.93 -0.72
CA MET A 191 9.07 4.52 -1.05
C MET A 191 10.26 3.91 -0.32
N GLY A 192 10.18 2.60 -0.13
CA GLY A 192 11.26 1.76 0.38
C GLY A 192 11.15 0.34 -0.17
N GLY A 193 12.26 -0.20 -0.71
CA GLY A 193 12.17 -1.36 -1.59
C GLY A 193 11.38 -1.01 -2.85
N ALA A 194 10.40 -1.82 -3.22
CA ALA A 194 9.46 -1.57 -4.31
C ALA A 194 8.06 -1.14 -3.80
N SER A 195 7.95 -0.74 -2.54
CA SER A 195 6.68 -0.35 -1.93
C SER A 195 6.58 1.16 -1.78
N THR A 196 5.47 1.74 -2.23
CA THR A 196 5.06 3.12 -1.93
C THR A 196 4.20 3.13 -0.66
N ALA A 197 4.34 4.18 0.15
CA ALA A 197 3.52 4.40 1.34
C ALA A 197 3.11 5.88 1.47
N ILE A 198 2.04 6.10 2.26
CA ILE A 198 1.61 7.43 2.69
C ILE A 198 1.68 7.46 4.22
N TYR A 199 2.40 8.44 4.77
CA TYR A 199 2.52 8.60 6.23
C TYR A 199 1.24 9.23 6.80
N PRO A 200 0.45 8.52 7.64
CA PRO A 200 -0.82 9.05 8.13
C PRO A 200 -0.66 10.14 9.20
N VAL A 201 0.49 10.19 9.85
CA VAL A 201 0.86 11.18 10.87
C VAL A 201 2.32 11.56 10.72
N ALA A 202 2.75 12.63 11.38
CA ALA A 202 4.16 12.95 11.50
C ALA A 202 4.85 11.90 12.38
N THR A 203 5.88 11.22 11.83
CA THR A 203 6.55 10.09 12.50
C THR A 203 7.96 9.90 11.96
N PRO A 204 8.88 9.26 12.69
CA PRO A 204 10.15 8.79 12.12
C PRO A 204 9.91 7.91 10.90
N GLY A 205 10.84 7.90 9.94
CA GLY A 205 10.69 7.07 8.76
C GLY A 205 11.95 6.91 7.93
N GLY A 206 12.10 5.73 7.31
CA GLY A 206 13.26 5.39 6.49
C GLY A 206 12.99 5.36 4.98
N TYR A 207 11.78 5.67 4.52
CA TYR A 207 11.48 5.70 3.08
C TYR A 207 12.10 6.93 2.41
N GLN A 208 12.49 6.80 1.14
CA GLN A 208 12.80 7.94 0.28
C GLN A 208 11.51 8.71 0.04
N ILE A 209 11.50 10.03 0.27
CA ILE A 209 10.29 10.84 0.23
C ILE A 209 10.35 11.83 -0.94
N PHE A 210 9.24 12.01 -1.64
CA PHE A 210 9.22 12.81 -2.87
C PHE A 210 7.90 13.53 -3.15
N GLY A 211 6.93 13.44 -2.24
CA GLY A 211 5.65 14.14 -2.38
C GLY A 211 4.85 14.13 -1.10
N ARG A 212 3.74 14.87 -1.10
CA ARG A 212 2.82 14.98 0.04
C ARG A 212 1.37 15.11 -0.45
N ILE A 213 0.44 14.45 0.23
CA ILE A 213 -1.01 14.65 0.07
C ILE A 213 -1.54 15.54 1.19
N PRO A 214 -2.54 16.42 0.93
CA PRO A 214 -3.11 17.31 1.94
C PRO A 214 -4.23 16.66 2.76
N VAL A 215 -4.69 15.47 2.36
CA VAL A 215 -5.89 14.85 2.93
C VAL A 215 -5.53 13.75 3.94
N PRO A 216 -6.25 13.63 5.07
CA PRO A 216 -5.99 12.59 6.06
C PRO A 216 -6.37 11.21 5.53
N ILE A 217 -5.54 10.20 5.84
CA ILE A 217 -5.83 8.77 5.61
C ILE A 217 -6.04 8.03 6.94
N TRP A 218 -5.88 8.72 8.04
CA TRP A 218 -6.19 8.30 9.40
C TRP A 218 -6.85 9.48 10.13
N ASP A 219 -8.06 9.26 10.63
CA ASP A 219 -8.83 10.27 11.34
C ASP A 219 -9.57 9.67 12.54
N PRO A 220 -9.02 9.80 13.76
CA PRO A 220 -9.65 9.24 14.96
C PRO A 220 -11.00 9.89 15.28
N LYS A 221 -11.29 11.06 14.71
CA LYS A 221 -12.58 11.76 14.88
C LYS A 221 -13.61 11.40 13.80
N ARG A 222 -13.20 10.70 12.74
CA ARG A 222 -14.05 10.29 11.60
C ARG A 222 -14.88 11.47 11.05
N ARG A 223 -14.22 12.61 10.82
CA ARG A 223 -14.86 13.85 10.36
C ARG A 223 -15.45 13.74 8.95
N PHE A 224 -14.94 12.82 8.16
CA PHE A 224 -15.34 12.61 6.76
C PHE A 224 -16.08 11.28 6.61
N SER A 225 -17.21 11.28 5.93
CA SER A 225 -18.09 10.12 5.74
C SER A 225 -17.42 8.93 5.06
N VAL A 226 -16.38 9.18 4.25
CA VAL A 226 -15.60 8.14 3.54
C VAL A 226 -14.94 7.13 4.47
N PHE A 227 -14.69 7.49 5.72
CA PHE A 227 -14.13 6.58 6.73
C PHE A 227 -15.16 5.56 7.25
N GLY A 228 -16.45 5.83 7.14
CA GLY A 228 -17.50 4.99 7.73
C GLY A 228 -17.27 4.79 9.23
N ASP A 229 -17.26 3.53 9.67
CA ASP A 229 -17.03 3.17 11.08
C ASP A 229 -15.54 3.02 11.45
N SER A 230 -14.62 3.14 10.49
CA SER A 230 -13.19 3.00 10.69
C SER A 230 -12.52 4.35 10.94
N ILE A 231 -11.45 4.38 11.73
CA ILE A 231 -10.53 5.51 11.85
C ILE A 231 -9.45 5.50 10.76
N CYS A 232 -9.32 4.40 10.03
CA CYS A 232 -8.39 4.20 8.92
C CYS A 232 -9.16 4.23 7.61
N LEU A 233 -8.66 4.99 6.63
CA LEU A 233 -9.31 5.14 5.32
C LEU A 233 -9.22 3.87 4.49
N PHE A 234 -8.02 3.30 4.42
CA PHE A 234 -7.73 2.19 3.53
C PHE A 234 -8.09 0.83 4.11
N ARG A 235 -8.38 -0.07 3.17
CA ARG A 235 -8.46 -1.52 3.37
C ARG A 235 -7.49 -2.18 2.39
N PRO A 236 -6.92 -3.35 2.70
CA PRO A 236 -6.22 -4.15 1.69
C PRO A 236 -7.11 -4.34 0.46
N GLY A 237 -6.54 -4.22 -0.74
CA GLY A 237 -7.29 -4.28 -1.99
C GLY A 237 -7.78 -2.92 -2.52
N ASP A 238 -7.74 -1.86 -1.75
CA ASP A 238 -7.98 -0.53 -2.29
C ASP A 238 -6.89 -0.12 -3.28
N ARG A 239 -7.23 0.80 -4.17
CA ARG A 239 -6.30 1.37 -5.13
C ARG A 239 -6.15 2.88 -4.92
N VAL A 240 -4.97 3.37 -5.23
CA VAL A 240 -4.62 4.78 -5.13
C VAL A 240 -4.07 5.28 -6.47
N LYS A 241 -4.58 6.40 -6.94
CA LYS A 241 -4.02 7.19 -8.04
C LYS A 241 -3.53 8.53 -7.49
N PHE A 242 -2.25 8.78 -7.60
CA PHE A 242 -1.66 10.07 -7.25
C PHE A 242 -1.84 11.03 -8.42
N VAL A 243 -2.44 12.21 -8.15
CA VAL A 243 -2.70 13.25 -9.15
C VAL A 243 -1.77 14.42 -8.84
N PRO A 244 -0.76 14.70 -9.67
CA PRO A 244 0.14 15.82 -9.45
C PRO A 244 -0.62 17.14 -9.39
N VAL A 245 -0.34 17.95 -8.37
CA VAL A 245 -0.87 19.29 -8.18
C VAL A 245 0.25 20.26 -7.80
N SER A 246 0.03 21.55 -8.03
CA SER A 246 0.90 22.61 -7.55
C SER A 246 0.82 22.77 -6.02
N VAL A 247 1.80 23.45 -5.44
CA VAL A 247 1.77 23.79 -4.00
C VAL A 247 0.54 24.63 -3.66
N GLN A 248 0.13 25.56 -4.53
CA GLN A 248 -1.05 26.39 -4.33
C GLN A 248 -2.33 25.55 -4.27
N GLU A 249 -2.52 24.62 -5.22
CA GLU A 249 -3.66 23.70 -5.23
C GLU A 249 -3.66 22.78 -4.01
N PHE A 250 -2.47 22.34 -3.58
CA PHE A 250 -2.31 21.56 -2.35
C PHE A 250 -2.82 22.34 -1.13
N GLU A 251 -2.40 23.59 -0.98
CA GLU A 251 -2.82 24.48 0.13
C GLU A 251 -4.32 24.79 0.07
N ASP A 252 -4.91 24.91 -1.13
CA ASP A 252 -6.35 25.09 -1.31
C ASP A 252 -7.12 23.86 -0.81
N VAL A 253 -6.65 22.66 -1.11
CA VAL A 253 -7.24 21.43 -0.61
C VAL A 253 -7.05 21.31 0.91
N GLU A 254 -5.86 21.67 1.44
CA GLU A 254 -5.58 21.63 2.88
C GLU A 254 -6.53 22.56 3.68
N ARG A 255 -6.86 23.74 3.13
CA ARG A 255 -7.91 24.62 3.72
C ARG A 255 -9.29 23.97 3.73
N ARG A 256 -9.70 23.33 2.63
CA ARG A 256 -10.97 22.61 2.55
C ARG A 256 -11.03 21.39 3.49
N VAL A 257 -9.91 20.73 3.74
CA VAL A 257 -9.80 19.68 4.76
C VAL A 257 -9.98 20.26 6.16
N ALA A 258 -9.39 21.43 6.43
CA ALA A 258 -9.45 22.08 7.73
C ALA A 258 -10.86 22.56 8.08
N ASP A 259 -11.60 23.12 7.12
CA ASP A 259 -12.98 23.60 7.30
C ASP A 259 -14.05 22.50 7.12
N GLY A 260 -13.63 21.26 6.74
CA GLY A 260 -14.53 20.11 6.59
C GLY A 260 -15.29 20.07 5.28
N SER A 261 -15.02 20.95 4.32
CA SER A 261 -15.70 21.01 3.01
C SER A 261 -15.06 20.10 1.94
N TYR A 262 -13.97 19.42 2.27
CA TYR A 262 -13.31 18.51 1.33
C TYR A 262 -14.13 17.23 1.12
N GLU A 263 -14.34 16.86 -0.13
CA GLU A 263 -14.94 15.59 -0.53
C GLU A 263 -13.88 14.72 -1.20
N TYR A 264 -13.75 13.47 -0.70
CA TYR A 264 -12.80 12.50 -1.28
C TYR A 264 -13.26 12.07 -2.67
N ASN A 265 -12.34 12.11 -3.62
CA ASN A 265 -12.60 11.57 -4.96
C ASN A 265 -12.41 10.05 -4.92
N VAL A 266 -13.52 9.32 -4.83
CA VAL A 266 -13.57 7.87 -4.76
C VAL A 266 -14.52 7.35 -5.82
N VAL A 267 -14.07 6.39 -6.62
CA VAL A 267 -14.94 5.72 -7.58
C VAL A 267 -15.84 4.73 -6.83
N GLY A 268 -17.16 4.88 -6.95
CA GLY A 268 -18.16 4.26 -6.09
C GLY A 268 -18.25 2.74 -6.18
N TYR A 269 -18.54 2.17 -7.37
CA TYR A 269 -18.60 0.71 -7.54
C TYR A 269 -17.25 0.14 -7.95
N GLN A 270 -16.79 -0.85 -7.22
CA GLN A 270 -15.42 -1.32 -7.36
C GLN A 270 -15.30 -2.84 -7.25
N LYS A 271 -14.98 -3.46 -8.37
CA LYS A 271 -14.42 -4.80 -8.44
C LYS A 271 -13.14 -4.76 -9.26
N PHE A 272 -12.12 -5.45 -8.77
CA PHE A 272 -10.86 -5.65 -9.47
C PHE A 272 -10.81 -7.07 -10.00
N SER A 273 -10.83 -7.23 -11.32
CA SER A 273 -10.69 -8.52 -11.98
C SER A 273 -9.21 -8.82 -12.24
N VAL A 274 -8.70 -9.89 -11.68
CA VAL A 274 -7.31 -10.31 -11.88
C VAL A 274 -7.07 -10.71 -13.35
N ALA A 275 -8.04 -11.39 -13.99
CA ALA A 275 -7.94 -11.74 -15.42
C ALA A 275 -7.82 -10.51 -16.32
N GLN A 276 -8.67 -9.48 -16.09
CA GLN A 276 -8.60 -8.23 -16.87
C GLN A 276 -7.27 -7.51 -16.64
N TYR A 277 -6.80 -7.47 -15.41
CA TYR A 277 -5.51 -6.89 -15.07
C TYR A 277 -4.37 -7.60 -15.80
N LYS A 278 -4.31 -8.94 -15.76
CA LYS A 278 -3.28 -9.72 -16.46
C LYS A 278 -3.34 -9.53 -17.98
N SER A 279 -4.54 -9.51 -18.56
CA SER A 279 -4.73 -9.23 -19.97
C SER A 279 -4.22 -7.84 -20.36
N TRP A 280 -4.54 -6.84 -19.55
CA TRP A 280 -4.02 -5.49 -19.75
C TRP A 280 -2.49 -5.45 -19.64
N VAL A 281 -1.89 -6.05 -18.61
CA VAL A 281 -0.42 -6.11 -18.45
C VAL A 281 0.25 -6.79 -19.63
N ALA A 282 -0.36 -7.86 -20.16
CA ALA A 282 0.17 -8.56 -21.34
C ALA A 282 0.12 -7.71 -22.62
N SER A 283 -0.81 -6.75 -22.70
CA SER A 283 -0.95 -5.83 -23.85
C SER A 283 0.04 -4.66 -23.84
N LEU A 284 0.75 -4.43 -22.70
CA LEU A 284 1.63 -3.28 -22.54
C LEU A 284 2.94 -3.45 -23.31
N ASP A 285 3.35 -2.38 -24.00
CA ASP A 285 4.72 -2.25 -24.49
C ASP A 285 5.67 -1.89 -23.34
N ARG A 286 6.32 -2.89 -22.76
CA ARG A 286 7.21 -2.73 -21.60
C ARG A 286 8.46 -1.89 -21.90
N GLY A 287 8.79 -1.67 -23.16
CA GLY A 287 9.89 -0.79 -23.58
C GLY A 287 9.56 0.70 -23.46
N LYS A 288 8.28 1.05 -23.37
CA LYS A 288 7.83 2.44 -23.23
C LYS A 288 7.57 2.78 -21.76
N ARG A 289 8.49 3.51 -21.16
CA ARG A 289 8.36 4.05 -19.81
C ARG A 289 7.95 5.54 -19.91
N PHE A 290 7.15 6.02 -18.94
CA PHE A 290 6.62 7.40 -18.87
C PHE A 290 7.71 8.47 -18.79
#